data_182d591db9e18467b424d622a531bfad
#
_entry.id   182d591db9e18467b424d622a531bfad
#
_cell.length_a   1.000
_cell.length_b   1.000
_cell.length_c   1.000
_cell.angle_alpha   90.00
_cell.angle_beta   90.00
_cell.angle_gamma   90.00
#
_symmetry.space_group_name_H-M   'P 1'
#
loop_
_entity.id
_entity.type
_entity.pdbx_description
1 polymer ?
#
loop_
_entity_poly.entity_id
_entity_poly.type
_entity_poly.pdbx_seq_one_letter_code
_entity_poly.pdbx_strand_id
1 'polypeptide(L)'
;MAAMDAAPSDRLLLVTGGSRGIGAAVARQAAAAGWHVAVNYARDAAAAEAVCADVRAAGRQAWALPADVADEAQVEAMFARLDAEAPPLAGLVNNAGVVDRAQRLDQMDLARWQRIFGINVIGTLLCTRAAVRRMSSRHGGRGGSIVNLSSVAARLGAPGWYVDYAASKGAIDTLTVGLSRELAAEGVRVNAVRPGIIDTEIHASGGQPDRARDLAPTIPMQRAGTADEVAASIVWLLSDAASYTTGALLDVTGGR
;
A
#
# COMPACT_ATOMS: atom_id res chain seq x y z
N MET A 1 -3.20 -23.64 20.41
CA MET A 1 -2.75 -23.33 19.03
C MET A 1 -3.70 -24.04 18.10
N ALA A 2 -4.82 -23.39 17.75
CA ALA A 2 -5.79 -23.96 16.80
C ALA A 2 -5.26 -23.68 15.39
N ALA A 3 -5.11 -24.75 14.61
CA ALA A 3 -4.73 -24.69 13.22
C ALA A 3 -5.76 -23.82 12.45
N MET A 4 -5.26 -22.85 11.74
CA MET A 4 -6.05 -22.06 10.79
C MET A 4 -6.25 -22.91 9.52
N ASP A 5 -7.13 -23.89 9.57
CA ASP A 5 -7.70 -24.52 8.38
C ASP A 5 -8.84 -23.62 7.87
N ALA A 6 -8.48 -22.46 7.34
CA ALA A 6 -9.40 -21.75 6.48
C ALA A 6 -9.28 -22.33 5.07
N ALA A 7 -10.39 -22.88 4.54
CA ALA A 7 -10.51 -23.24 3.14
C ALA A 7 -9.97 -22.10 2.25
N PRO A 8 -9.39 -22.42 1.08
CA PRO A 8 -8.84 -21.41 0.20
C PRO A 8 -9.92 -20.35 -0.08
N SER A 9 -9.74 -19.18 0.48
CA SER A 9 -10.72 -18.12 0.33
C SER A 9 -10.65 -17.60 -1.10
N ASP A 10 -11.78 -17.54 -1.81
CA ASP A 10 -11.93 -16.83 -3.08
C ASP A 10 -11.82 -15.30 -2.88
N ARG A 11 -10.85 -14.87 -2.05
CA ARG A 11 -10.63 -13.46 -1.71
C ARG A 11 -9.54 -12.88 -2.58
N LEU A 12 -9.84 -11.78 -3.28
CA LEU A 12 -8.89 -11.02 -4.07
C LEU A 12 -8.34 -9.85 -3.27
N LEU A 13 -7.01 -9.69 -3.31
CA LEU A 13 -6.28 -8.53 -2.85
C LEU A 13 -5.74 -7.75 -4.06
N LEU A 14 -6.02 -6.46 -4.15
CA LEU A 14 -5.33 -5.54 -5.05
C LEU A 14 -4.20 -4.82 -4.30
N VAL A 15 -2.97 -4.88 -4.85
CA VAL A 15 -1.81 -4.14 -4.34
C VAL A 15 -1.37 -3.12 -5.38
N THR A 16 -1.53 -1.83 -5.09
CA THR A 16 -1.05 -0.79 -6.00
C THR A 16 0.46 -0.60 -5.87
N GLY A 17 1.16 -0.39 -6.99
CA GLY A 17 2.62 -0.34 -7.00
C GLY A 17 3.26 -1.64 -6.50
N GLY A 18 2.65 -2.79 -6.82
CA GLY A 18 3.00 -4.11 -6.28
C GLY A 18 4.20 -4.79 -6.94
N SER A 19 4.87 -4.16 -7.93
CA SER A 19 5.93 -4.81 -8.71
C SER A 19 7.29 -4.88 -8.01
N ARG A 20 7.50 -4.12 -6.91
CA ARG A 20 8.78 -4.07 -6.17
C ARG A 20 8.60 -3.65 -4.71
N GLY A 21 9.68 -3.71 -3.93
CA GLY A 21 9.75 -3.25 -2.55
C GLY A 21 8.65 -3.82 -1.66
N ILE A 22 8.05 -2.97 -0.83
CA ILE A 22 7.01 -3.36 0.12
C ILE A 22 5.80 -3.98 -0.60
N GLY A 23 5.37 -3.42 -1.74
CA GLY A 23 4.22 -3.94 -2.47
C GLY A 23 4.42 -5.37 -2.98
N ALA A 24 5.61 -5.71 -3.49
CA ALA A 24 5.95 -7.07 -3.91
C ALA A 24 6.03 -8.04 -2.71
N ALA A 25 6.59 -7.60 -1.58
CA ALA A 25 6.61 -8.40 -0.35
C ALA A 25 5.19 -8.69 0.16
N VAL A 26 4.30 -7.68 0.14
CA VAL A 26 2.87 -7.85 0.47
C VAL A 26 2.21 -8.87 -0.45
N ALA A 27 2.42 -8.77 -1.76
CA ALA A 27 1.83 -9.69 -2.73
C ALA A 27 2.22 -11.15 -2.45
N ARG A 28 3.52 -11.42 -2.20
CA ARG A 28 4.03 -12.75 -1.88
C ARG A 28 3.48 -13.29 -0.55
N GLN A 29 3.52 -12.49 0.51
CA GLN A 29 3.04 -12.91 1.82
C GLN A 29 1.52 -13.08 1.86
N ALA A 30 0.76 -12.23 1.15
CA ALA A 30 -0.67 -12.39 1.01
C ALA A 30 -1.02 -13.69 0.26
N ALA A 31 -0.27 -14.04 -0.79
CA ALA A 31 -0.45 -15.31 -1.49
C ALA A 31 -0.21 -16.51 -0.56
N ALA A 32 0.86 -16.48 0.24
CA ALA A 32 1.13 -17.52 1.26
C ALA A 32 0.02 -17.60 2.32
N ALA A 33 -0.64 -16.45 2.62
CA ALA A 33 -1.80 -16.38 3.52
C ALA A 33 -3.14 -16.73 2.85
N GLY A 34 -3.13 -17.17 1.58
CA GLY A 34 -4.32 -17.68 0.91
C GLY A 34 -5.05 -16.71 -0.01
N TRP A 35 -4.56 -15.52 -0.23
CA TRP A 35 -5.17 -14.54 -1.12
C TRP A 35 -4.83 -14.79 -2.60
N HIS A 36 -5.78 -14.58 -3.49
CA HIS A 36 -5.49 -14.25 -4.88
C HIS A 36 -5.02 -12.81 -4.96
N VAL A 37 -4.07 -12.46 -5.84
CA VAL A 37 -3.44 -11.15 -5.82
C VAL A 37 -3.44 -10.48 -7.19
N ALA A 38 -3.95 -9.27 -7.24
CA ALA A 38 -3.78 -8.37 -8.37
C ALA A 38 -2.63 -7.39 -8.08
N VAL A 39 -1.63 -7.39 -8.94
CA VAL A 39 -0.41 -6.57 -8.84
C VAL A 39 -0.53 -5.42 -9.82
N ASN A 40 -0.87 -4.23 -9.33
CA ASN A 40 -0.83 -3.03 -10.16
C ASN A 40 0.61 -2.51 -10.29
N TYR A 41 0.91 -2.03 -11.48
CA TYR A 41 2.18 -1.37 -11.81
C TYR A 41 1.96 -0.24 -12.82
N ALA A 42 2.87 0.75 -12.84
CA ALA A 42 2.77 1.86 -13.80
C ALA A 42 3.68 1.67 -15.02
N ARG A 43 4.88 1.07 -14.85
CA ARG A 43 5.92 1.07 -15.90
C ARG A 43 6.58 -0.27 -16.13
N ASP A 44 6.89 -1.01 -15.09
CA ASP A 44 7.70 -2.24 -15.16
C ASP A 44 6.82 -3.48 -15.18
N ALA A 45 6.42 -3.88 -16.38
CA ALA A 45 5.60 -5.07 -16.62
C ALA A 45 6.36 -6.36 -16.26
N ALA A 46 7.65 -6.41 -16.53
CA ALA A 46 8.45 -7.61 -16.27
C ALA A 46 8.58 -7.87 -14.76
N ALA A 47 8.82 -6.82 -13.97
CA ALA A 47 8.87 -6.94 -12.52
C ALA A 47 7.50 -7.32 -11.92
N ALA A 48 6.40 -6.77 -12.45
CA ALA A 48 5.06 -7.15 -12.02
C ALA A 48 4.74 -8.61 -12.33
N GLU A 49 5.09 -9.08 -13.52
CA GLU A 49 4.88 -10.49 -13.92
C GLU A 49 5.74 -11.45 -13.10
N ALA A 50 6.97 -11.08 -12.74
CA ALA A 50 7.80 -11.87 -11.84
C ALA A 50 7.12 -12.06 -10.47
N VAL A 51 6.53 -11.00 -9.90
CA VAL A 51 5.74 -11.10 -8.64
C VAL A 51 4.49 -11.97 -8.85
N CYS A 52 3.80 -11.84 -9.97
CA CYS A 52 2.65 -12.69 -10.30
C CYS A 52 3.06 -14.17 -10.44
N ALA A 53 4.25 -14.46 -10.99
CA ALA A 53 4.78 -15.82 -11.05
C ALA A 53 5.01 -16.40 -9.64
N ASP A 54 5.56 -15.62 -8.70
CA ASP A 54 5.74 -16.04 -7.30
C ASP A 54 4.38 -16.33 -6.63
N VAL A 55 3.37 -15.50 -6.86
CA VAL A 55 2.00 -15.71 -6.37
C VAL A 55 1.40 -17.01 -6.92
N ARG A 56 1.59 -17.28 -8.21
CA ARG A 56 1.12 -18.53 -8.84
C ARG A 56 1.86 -19.75 -8.32
N ALA A 57 3.17 -19.64 -8.06
CA ALA A 57 3.96 -20.70 -7.44
C ALA A 57 3.48 -21.04 -6.02
N ALA A 58 2.88 -20.07 -5.30
CA ALA A 58 2.20 -20.31 -4.03
C ALA A 58 0.77 -20.89 -4.17
N GLY A 59 0.37 -21.30 -5.38
CA GLY A 59 -0.92 -21.93 -5.64
C GLY A 59 -2.10 -20.94 -5.70
N ARG A 60 -1.85 -19.66 -5.97
CA ARG A 60 -2.88 -18.61 -6.06
C ARG A 60 -2.97 -18.02 -7.46
N GLN A 61 -4.12 -17.44 -7.80
CA GLN A 61 -4.26 -16.71 -9.06
C GLN A 61 -3.61 -15.33 -8.93
N ALA A 62 -3.06 -14.81 -10.03
CA ALA A 62 -2.43 -13.51 -10.07
C ALA A 62 -2.66 -12.78 -11.39
N TRP A 63 -2.89 -11.47 -11.32
CA TRP A 63 -3.09 -10.58 -12.46
C TRP A 63 -2.11 -9.41 -12.38
N ALA A 64 -1.33 -9.19 -13.44
CA ALA A 64 -0.53 -7.99 -13.61
C ALA A 64 -1.37 -6.92 -14.32
N LEU A 65 -1.55 -5.76 -13.66
CA LEU A 65 -2.49 -4.72 -14.09
C LEU A 65 -1.76 -3.39 -14.32
N PRO A 66 -1.55 -2.98 -15.58
CA PRO A 66 -1.00 -1.67 -15.87
C PRO A 66 -2.02 -0.58 -15.56
N ALA A 67 -1.65 0.38 -14.72
CA ALA A 67 -2.37 1.64 -14.53
C ALA A 67 -1.50 2.64 -13.78
N ASP A 68 -1.49 3.89 -14.21
CA ASP A 68 -1.08 5.02 -13.36
C ASP A 68 -2.23 5.35 -12.42
N VAL A 69 -2.01 5.20 -11.11
CA VAL A 69 -3.05 5.45 -10.11
C VAL A 69 -3.48 6.92 -10.04
N ALA A 70 -2.66 7.84 -10.56
CA ALA A 70 -3.02 9.26 -10.67
C ALA A 70 -3.97 9.57 -11.84
N ASP A 71 -4.21 8.62 -12.73
CA ASP A 71 -5.11 8.73 -13.88
C ASP A 71 -6.43 7.99 -13.58
N GLU A 72 -7.51 8.75 -13.45
CA GLU A 72 -8.83 8.21 -13.11
C GLU A 72 -9.33 7.18 -14.13
N ALA A 73 -9.14 7.44 -15.43
CA ALA A 73 -9.61 6.53 -16.48
C ALA A 73 -8.85 5.19 -16.45
N GLN A 74 -7.54 5.22 -16.19
CA GLN A 74 -6.74 4.00 -16.05
C GLN A 74 -7.12 3.22 -14.78
N VAL A 75 -7.42 3.91 -13.67
CA VAL A 75 -7.91 3.26 -12.44
C VAL A 75 -9.26 2.58 -12.71
N GLU A 76 -10.20 3.27 -13.34
CA GLU A 76 -11.51 2.68 -13.66
C GLU A 76 -11.39 1.47 -14.59
N ALA A 77 -10.56 1.55 -15.63
CA ALA A 77 -10.28 0.43 -16.53
C ALA A 77 -9.63 -0.77 -15.79
N MET A 78 -8.70 -0.51 -14.88
CA MET A 78 -8.07 -1.54 -14.05
C MET A 78 -9.10 -2.28 -13.20
N PHE A 79 -10.00 -1.56 -12.53
CA PHE A 79 -11.03 -2.19 -11.70
C PHE A 79 -12.10 -2.90 -12.54
N ALA A 80 -12.47 -2.37 -13.71
CA ALA A 80 -13.40 -3.05 -14.62
C ALA A 80 -12.82 -4.38 -15.12
N ARG A 81 -11.51 -4.43 -15.38
CA ARG A 81 -10.83 -5.67 -15.72
C ARG A 81 -10.86 -6.69 -14.56
N LEU A 82 -10.66 -6.23 -13.32
CA LEU A 82 -10.78 -7.11 -12.15
C LEU A 82 -12.19 -7.68 -12.01
N ASP A 83 -13.23 -6.87 -12.24
CA ASP A 83 -14.61 -7.34 -12.16
C ASP A 83 -14.93 -8.44 -13.18
N ALA A 84 -14.25 -8.41 -14.34
CA ALA A 84 -14.47 -9.38 -15.42
C ALA A 84 -13.64 -10.67 -15.28
N GLU A 85 -12.44 -10.58 -14.70
CA GLU A 85 -11.44 -11.66 -14.75
C GLU A 85 -11.15 -12.33 -13.41
N ALA A 86 -11.50 -11.70 -12.28
CA ALA A 86 -11.04 -12.11 -10.96
C ALA A 86 -12.19 -12.36 -9.97
N PRO A 87 -11.93 -13.07 -8.85
CA PRO A 87 -12.88 -13.18 -7.76
C PRO A 87 -13.23 -11.80 -7.16
N PRO A 88 -14.31 -11.73 -6.35
CA PRO A 88 -14.71 -10.48 -5.71
C PRO A 88 -13.59 -9.85 -4.88
N LEU A 89 -13.39 -8.54 -5.03
CA LEU A 89 -12.41 -7.79 -4.28
C LEU A 89 -12.77 -7.79 -2.78
N ALA A 90 -11.83 -8.23 -1.95
CA ALA A 90 -11.97 -8.26 -0.50
C ALA A 90 -10.85 -7.50 0.22
N GLY A 91 -9.79 -7.10 -0.50
CA GLY A 91 -8.68 -6.34 0.07
C GLY A 91 -8.09 -5.32 -0.91
N LEU A 92 -7.65 -4.18 -0.37
CA LEU A 92 -6.87 -3.18 -1.12
C LEU A 92 -5.67 -2.75 -0.28
N VAL A 93 -4.48 -2.78 -0.88
CA VAL A 93 -3.30 -2.13 -0.33
C VAL A 93 -2.90 -0.96 -1.22
N ASN A 94 -3.13 0.25 -0.73
CA ASN A 94 -2.66 1.47 -1.38
C ASN A 94 -1.18 1.67 -1.06
N ASN A 95 -0.32 1.02 -1.83
CA ASN A 95 1.13 1.08 -1.66
C ASN A 95 1.81 1.99 -2.70
N ALA A 96 1.19 2.23 -3.86
CA ALA A 96 1.74 3.14 -4.87
C ALA A 96 2.09 4.50 -4.25
N GLY A 97 3.32 4.92 -4.43
CA GLY A 97 3.80 6.18 -3.90
C GLY A 97 5.18 6.54 -4.42
N VAL A 98 5.44 7.83 -4.45
CA VAL A 98 6.72 8.39 -4.91
C VAL A 98 7.27 9.40 -3.92
N VAL A 99 8.58 9.51 -3.91
CA VAL A 99 9.35 10.59 -3.29
C VAL A 99 10.17 11.27 -4.39
N ASP A 100 10.60 12.49 -4.17
CA ASP A 100 11.51 13.19 -5.07
C ASP A 100 12.89 13.41 -4.42
N ARG A 101 13.78 14.12 -5.10
CA ARG A 101 15.09 14.51 -4.55
C ARG A 101 14.91 15.38 -3.31
N ALA A 102 15.85 15.25 -2.36
CA ALA A 102 15.87 16.08 -1.17
C ALA A 102 16.05 17.56 -1.55
N GLN A 103 15.13 18.40 -1.07
CA GLN A 103 15.13 19.84 -1.32
C GLN A 103 14.40 20.58 -0.19
N ARG A 104 14.74 21.86 0.02
CA ARG A 104 13.94 22.78 0.84
C ARG A 104 12.70 23.20 0.07
N LEU A 105 11.64 23.56 0.81
CA LEU A 105 10.35 23.96 0.22
C LEU A 105 10.47 25.10 -0.81
N ASP A 106 11.30 26.08 -0.53
CA ASP A 106 11.55 27.26 -1.37
C ASP A 106 12.28 26.95 -2.71
N GLN A 107 12.75 25.71 -2.86
CA GLN A 107 13.39 25.21 -4.08
C GLN A 107 12.50 24.25 -4.88
N MET A 108 11.34 23.86 -4.32
CA MET A 108 10.43 22.94 -4.97
C MET A 108 9.51 23.67 -5.93
N ASP A 109 9.13 23.01 -7.03
CA ASP A 109 8.21 23.54 -8.00
C ASP A 109 6.81 22.91 -7.92
N LEU A 110 5.85 23.54 -8.59
CA LEU A 110 4.46 23.08 -8.63
C LEU A 110 4.33 21.70 -9.30
N ALA A 111 5.11 21.42 -10.34
CA ALA A 111 5.04 20.13 -11.06
C ALA A 111 5.42 18.97 -10.15
N ARG A 112 6.42 19.15 -9.28
CA ARG A 112 6.79 18.20 -8.23
C ARG A 112 5.63 17.94 -7.26
N TRP A 113 4.98 18.99 -6.78
CA TRP A 113 3.85 18.86 -5.85
C TRP A 113 2.67 18.17 -6.50
N GLN A 114 2.32 18.56 -7.73
CA GLN A 114 1.26 17.91 -8.50
C GLN A 114 1.53 16.41 -8.68
N ARG A 115 2.77 16.04 -8.99
CA ARG A 115 3.16 14.62 -9.13
C ARG A 115 3.08 13.86 -7.81
N ILE A 116 3.63 14.41 -6.72
CA ILE A 116 3.63 13.74 -5.41
C ILE A 116 2.20 13.59 -4.89
N PHE A 117 1.40 14.65 -4.89
CA PHE A 117 0.02 14.59 -4.44
C PHE A 117 -0.87 13.80 -5.39
N GLY A 118 -0.65 13.89 -6.69
CA GLY A 118 -1.36 13.11 -7.70
C GLY A 118 -1.25 11.61 -7.43
N ILE A 119 -0.04 11.11 -7.23
CA ILE A 119 0.18 9.67 -6.99
C ILE A 119 -0.16 9.29 -5.55
N ASN A 120 0.41 9.99 -4.55
CA ASN A 120 0.34 9.54 -3.16
C ASN A 120 -1.03 9.79 -2.53
N VAL A 121 -1.76 10.81 -2.94
CA VAL A 121 -3.05 11.21 -2.34
C VAL A 121 -4.21 10.94 -3.29
N ILE A 122 -4.21 11.55 -4.47
CA ILE A 122 -5.33 11.40 -5.42
C ILE A 122 -5.42 9.94 -5.89
N GLY A 123 -4.31 9.30 -6.22
CA GLY A 123 -4.29 7.89 -6.60
C GLY A 123 -4.83 6.97 -5.51
N THR A 124 -4.48 7.24 -4.24
CA THR A 124 -5.06 6.52 -3.09
C THR A 124 -6.57 6.73 -3.00
N LEU A 125 -7.05 7.96 -3.18
CA LEU A 125 -8.49 8.28 -3.18
C LEU A 125 -9.23 7.58 -4.31
N LEU A 126 -8.70 7.59 -5.53
CA LEU A 126 -9.30 6.95 -6.71
C LEU A 126 -9.42 5.43 -6.52
N CYS A 127 -8.33 4.77 -6.12
CA CYS A 127 -8.33 3.33 -5.87
C CYS A 127 -9.25 2.97 -4.69
N THR A 128 -9.25 3.75 -3.60
CA THR A 128 -10.12 3.52 -2.46
C THR A 128 -11.59 3.68 -2.83
N ARG A 129 -11.96 4.73 -3.56
CA ARG A 129 -13.33 4.94 -4.05
C ARG A 129 -13.82 3.74 -4.88
N ALA A 130 -12.99 3.27 -5.81
CA ALA A 130 -13.33 2.13 -6.66
C ALA A 130 -13.46 0.82 -5.86
N ALA A 131 -12.61 0.60 -4.84
CA ALA A 131 -12.68 -0.55 -3.95
C ALA A 131 -13.92 -0.50 -3.05
N VAL A 132 -14.24 0.65 -2.45
CA VAL A 132 -15.42 0.83 -1.60
C VAL A 132 -16.70 0.51 -2.35
N ARG A 133 -16.84 0.93 -3.60
CA ARG A 133 -18.01 0.59 -4.45
C ARG A 133 -18.21 -0.91 -4.66
N ARG A 134 -17.17 -1.74 -4.42
CA ARG A 134 -17.20 -3.21 -4.58
C ARG A 134 -17.28 -3.94 -3.26
N MET A 135 -16.70 -3.38 -2.22
CA MET A 135 -16.57 -4.05 -0.92
C MET A 135 -17.68 -3.68 0.07
N SER A 136 -18.16 -2.42 0.03
CA SER A 136 -19.16 -1.92 0.99
C SER A 136 -20.50 -2.63 0.83
N SER A 137 -21.10 -3.04 1.96
CA SER A 137 -22.45 -3.61 2.00
C SER A 137 -23.51 -2.64 1.47
N ARG A 138 -23.29 -1.34 1.54
CA ARG A 138 -24.15 -0.30 0.94
C ARG A 138 -24.28 -0.45 -0.57
N HIS A 139 -23.27 -1.02 -1.22
CA HIS A 139 -23.24 -1.27 -2.67
C HIS A 139 -23.43 -2.77 -3.01
N GLY A 140 -23.84 -3.60 -2.03
CA GLY A 140 -24.02 -5.04 -2.23
C GLY A 140 -22.74 -5.87 -2.05
N GLY A 141 -21.66 -5.27 -1.61
CA GLY A 141 -20.42 -5.94 -1.29
C GLY A 141 -20.48 -6.76 0.00
N ARG A 142 -19.45 -7.56 0.26
CA ARG A 142 -19.37 -8.47 1.42
C ARG A 142 -18.46 -7.95 2.53
N GLY A 143 -18.09 -6.67 2.50
CA GLY A 143 -17.08 -6.11 3.37
C GLY A 143 -15.65 -6.34 2.84
N GLY A 144 -14.66 -5.96 3.65
CA GLY A 144 -13.25 -6.13 3.29
C GLY A 144 -12.29 -5.31 4.15
N SER A 145 -11.04 -5.23 3.71
CA SER A 145 -10.00 -4.50 4.42
C SER A 145 -9.14 -3.65 3.48
N ILE A 146 -8.96 -2.39 3.83
CA ILE A 146 -8.08 -1.44 3.13
C ILE A 146 -6.89 -1.12 4.03
N VAL A 147 -5.68 -1.25 3.51
CA VAL A 147 -4.45 -0.83 4.20
C VAL A 147 -3.72 0.21 3.36
N ASN A 148 -3.53 1.38 3.94
CA ASN A 148 -2.84 2.49 3.30
C ASN A 148 -1.37 2.55 3.72
N LEU A 149 -0.43 2.68 2.78
CA LEU A 149 0.97 2.97 3.07
C LEU A 149 1.15 4.47 3.32
N SER A 150 1.20 4.83 4.60
CA SER A 150 1.66 6.13 5.06
C SER A 150 3.19 6.15 5.21
N SER A 151 3.72 6.87 6.17
CA SER A 151 5.13 6.93 6.53
C SER A 151 5.29 7.58 7.90
N VAL A 152 6.34 7.22 8.64
CA VAL A 152 6.76 7.99 9.82
C VAL A 152 7.04 9.47 9.49
N ALA A 153 7.34 9.79 8.23
CA ALA A 153 7.52 11.16 7.77
C ALA A 153 6.28 12.04 8.03
N ALA A 154 5.08 11.48 8.06
CA ALA A 154 3.84 12.19 8.43
C ALA A 154 3.92 12.81 9.83
N ARG A 155 4.65 12.18 10.77
CA ARG A 155 4.89 12.68 12.14
C ARG A 155 6.13 13.55 12.25
N LEU A 156 7.21 13.19 11.51
CA LEU A 156 8.50 13.85 11.61
C LEU A 156 8.61 15.10 10.72
N GLY A 157 7.71 15.28 9.75
CA GLY A 157 7.68 16.42 8.84
C GLY A 157 8.78 16.47 7.79
N ALA A 158 9.83 15.67 7.91
CA ALA A 158 11.01 15.61 7.02
C ALA A 158 11.58 17.00 6.63
N PRO A 159 11.87 17.90 7.60
CA PRO A 159 12.29 19.28 7.33
C PRO A 159 13.57 19.34 6.51
N GLY A 160 13.61 20.23 5.51
CA GLY A 160 14.77 20.44 4.63
C GLY A 160 14.98 19.34 3.57
N TRP A 161 14.13 18.30 3.54
CA TRP A 161 14.32 17.14 2.68
C TRP A 161 13.09 16.85 1.81
N TYR A 162 11.97 16.50 2.44
CA TYR A 162 10.78 15.95 1.77
C TYR A 162 9.49 16.42 2.43
N VAL A 163 9.37 17.71 2.75
CA VAL A 163 8.21 18.25 3.48
C VAL A 163 6.90 18.03 2.71
N ASP A 164 6.95 18.06 1.38
CA ASP A 164 5.84 17.78 0.48
C ASP A 164 5.41 16.30 0.54
N TYR A 165 6.36 15.37 0.52
CA TYR A 165 6.09 13.96 0.76
C TYR A 165 5.49 13.72 2.15
N ALA A 166 6.08 14.31 3.19
CA ALA A 166 5.57 14.22 4.55
C ALA A 166 4.13 14.71 4.65
N ALA A 167 3.81 15.85 4.02
CA ALA A 167 2.45 16.38 3.93
C ALA A 167 1.51 15.42 3.21
N SER A 168 1.94 14.81 2.09
CA SER A 168 1.14 13.80 1.40
C SER A 168 0.83 12.59 2.28
N LYS A 169 1.77 12.16 3.13
CA LYS A 169 1.57 11.03 4.06
C LYS A 169 0.73 11.42 5.27
N GLY A 170 0.78 12.68 5.71
CA GLY A 170 -0.18 13.23 6.69
C GLY A 170 -1.62 13.22 6.17
N ALA A 171 -1.81 13.53 4.88
CA ALA A 171 -3.12 13.40 4.25
C ALA A 171 -3.64 11.95 4.27
N ILE A 172 -2.78 10.94 4.04
CA ILE A 172 -3.15 9.52 4.12
C ILE A 172 -3.54 9.11 5.54
N ASP A 173 -2.87 9.63 6.57
CA ASP A 173 -3.23 9.37 7.96
C ASP A 173 -4.64 9.88 8.27
N THR A 174 -4.93 11.14 7.92
CA THR A 174 -6.25 11.74 8.12
C THR A 174 -7.33 11.02 7.34
N LEU A 175 -7.06 10.68 6.07
CA LEU A 175 -7.95 9.90 5.21
C LEU A 175 -8.29 8.54 5.85
N THR A 176 -7.30 7.84 6.38
CA THR A 176 -7.48 6.53 7.04
C THR A 176 -8.43 6.64 8.23
N VAL A 177 -8.23 7.65 9.10
CA VAL A 177 -9.09 7.88 10.27
C VAL A 177 -10.52 8.25 9.85
N GLY A 178 -10.70 9.09 8.84
CA GLY A 178 -12.01 9.48 8.32
C GLY A 178 -12.77 8.28 7.75
N LEU A 179 -12.15 7.57 6.82
CA LEU A 179 -12.77 6.41 6.14
C LEU A 179 -13.05 5.25 7.10
N SER A 180 -12.22 5.03 8.12
CA SER A 180 -12.47 3.97 9.10
C SER A 180 -13.80 4.14 9.83
N ARG A 181 -14.19 5.38 10.09
CA ARG A 181 -15.46 5.72 10.75
C ARG A 181 -16.64 5.69 9.76
N GLU A 182 -16.42 6.16 8.54
CA GLU A 182 -17.43 6.20 7.50
C GLU A 182 -17.85 4.78 7.06
N LEU A 183 -16.89 3.86 6.95
CA LEU A 183 -17.10 2.55 6.33
C LEU A 183 -17.26 1.40 7.34
N ALA A 184 -17.06 1.62 8.63
CA ALA A 184 -17.13 0.56 9.63
C ALA A 184 -18.48 -0.17 9.65
N ALA A 185 -19.60 0.56 9.62
CA ALA A 185 -20.94 -0.02 9.58
C ALA A 185 -21.26 -0.72 8.24
N GLU A 186 -20.46 -0.47 7.22
CA GLU A 186 -20.58 -1.08 5.89
C GLU A 186 -19.70 -2.33 5.71
N GLY A 187 -19.06 -2.79 6.81
CA GLY A 187 -18.22 -3.98 6.83
C GLY A 187 -16.82 -3.80 6.25
N VAL A 188 -16.36 -2.56 6.02
CA VAL A 188 -15.02 -2.28 5.49
C VAL A 188 -14.14 -1.67 6.57
N ARG A 189 -13.03 -2.34 6.89
CA ARG A 189 -12.00 -1.83 7.79
C ARG A 189 -10.96 -1.03 7.01
N VAL A 190 -10.51 0.08 7.58
CA VAL A 190 -9.47 0.92 6.95
C VAL A 190 -8.39 1.22 7.97
N ASN A 191 -7.16 0.83 7.68
CA ASN A 191 -5.99 1.07 8.53
C ASN A 191 -4.82 1.62 7.71
N ALA A 192 -3.81 2.15 8.37
CA ALA A 192 -2.55 2.51 7.72
C ALA A 192 -1.35 1.91 8.44
N VAL A 193 -0.30 1.65 7.68
CA VAL A 193 1.04 1.35 8.19
C VAL A 193 1.93 2.56 7.89
N ARG A 194 2.73 2.97 8.88
CA ARG A 194 3.76 4.00 8.77
C ARG A 194 5.14 3.36 8.81
N PRO A 195 5.75 3.00 7.68
CA PRO A 195 7.11 2.50 7.66
C PRO A 195 8.11 3.59 8.10
N GLY A 196 9.18 3.16 8.77
CA GLY A 196 10.37 3.97 9.01
C GLY A 196 11.32 3.96 7.81
N ILE A 197 12.62 3.80 8.09
CA ILE A 197 13.63 3.59 7.06
C ILE A 197 13.63 2.09 6.70
N ILE A 198 13.18 1.79 5.50
CA ILE A 198 13.08 0.43 4.97
C ILE A 198 14.03 0.29 3.78
N ASP A 199 14.77 -0.79 3.73
CA ASP A 199 15.69 -1.08 2.63
C ASP A 199 14.89 -1.49 1.37
N THR A 200 14.69 -0.51 0.48
CA THR A 200 13.94 -0.64 -0.77
C THR A 200 14.43 0.37 -1.80
N GLU A 201 14.07 0.15 -3.06
CA GLU A 201 14.46 0.99 -4.20
C GLU A 201 13.85 2.41 -4.18
N ILE A 202 12.95 2.72 -3.26
CA ILE A 202 12.34 4.06 -3.15
C ILE A 202 13.40 5.12 -2.85
N HIS A 203 14.44 4.78 -2.10
CA HIS A 203 15.53 5.68 -1.77
C HIS A 203 16.37 6.04 -2.99
N ALA A 204 16.63 5.06 -3.87
CA ALA A 204 17.33 5.29 -5.14
C ALA A 204 16.50 6.22 -6.05
N SER A 205 15.17 6.07 -6.09
CA SER A 205 14.26 6.96 -6.83
C SER A 205 14.33 8.40 -6.33
N GLY A 206 14.60 8.61 -5.03
CA GLY A 206 14.84 9.93 -4.42
C GLY A 206 16.28 10.43 -4.53
N GLY A 207 17.15 9.74 -5.30
CA GLY A 207 18.55 10.10 -5.50
C GLY A 207 19.49 9.74 -4.32
N GLN A 208 19.05 8.85 -3.42
CA GLN A 208 19.81 8.45 -2.23
C GLN A 208 19.80 6.91 -2.07
N PRO A 209 20.49 6.15 -2.95
CA PRO A 209 20.44 4.68 -2.91
C PRO A 209 20.94 4.07 -1.60
N ASP A 210 21.91 4.71 -0.94
CA ASP A 210 22.52 4.22 0.29
C ASP A 210 21.81 4.69 1.58
N ARG A 211 20.73 5.44 1.47
CA ARG A 211 20.02 6.06 2.61
C ARG A 211 19.67 5.07 3.73
N ALA A 212 19.22 3.89 3.40
CA ALA A 212 18.85 2.88 4.39
C ALA A 212 20.07 2.48 5.25
N ARG A 213 21.22 2.26 4.62
CA ARG A 213 22.48 1.94 5.28
C ARG A 213 22.98 3.12 6.12
N ASP A 214 22.98 4.33 5.55
CA ASP A 214 23.58 5.51 6.18
C ASP A 214 22.79 5.98 7.41
N LEU A 215 21.46 5.76 7.42
CA LEU A 215 20.60 6.12 8.54
C LEU A 215 20.42 4.99 9.56
N ALA A 216 20.85 3.77 9.28
CA ALA A 216 20.73 2.63 10.19
C ALA A 216 21.22 2.92 11.62
N PRO A 217 22.38 3.57 11.84
CA PRO A 217 22.86 3.89 13.19
C PRO A 217 21.99 4.90 13.96
N THR A 218 21.09 5.62 13.28
CA THR A 218 20.18 6.60 13.91
C THR A 218 18.85 5.98 14.34
N ILE A 219 18.59 4.74 13.95
CA ILE A 219 17.39 4.00 14.30
C ILE A 219 17.60 3.31 15.66
N PRO A 220 16.66 3.35 16.61
CA PRO A 220 16.84 2.66 17.90
C PRO A 220 17.20 1.18 17.78
N MET A 221 16.62 0.44 16.81
CA MET A 221 17.00 -0.96 16.53
C MET A 221 18.33 -1.12 15.77
N GLN A 222 19.06 -0.04 15.49
CA GLN A 222 20.40 0.00 14.86
C GLN A 222 20.47 -0.67 13.49
N ARG A 223 19.34 -0.77 12.79
CA ARG A 223 19.27 -1.29 11.42
C ARG A 223 18.07 -0.70 10.68
N ALA A 224 18.13 -0.69 9.36
CA ALA A 224 16.95 -0.50 8.54
C ALA A 224 15.98 -1.70 8.69
N GLY A 225 14.69 -1.46 8.50
CA GLY A 225 13.69 -2.52 8.36
C GLY A 225 13.75 -3.12 6.95
N THR A 226 13.16 -4.29 6.79
CA THR A 226 12.99 -4.96 5.49
C THR A 226 11.56 -4.74 4.95
N ALA A 227 11.40 -4.92 3.63
CA ALA A 227 10.08 -4.92 3.01
C ALA A 227 9.16 -6.00 3.62
N ASP A 228 9.72 -7.17 3.96
CA ASP A 228 8.98 -8.28 4.56
C ASP A 228 8.46 -7.97 5.97
N GLU A 229 9.21 -7.24 6.80
CA GLU A 229 8.75 -6.82 8.13
C GLU A 229 7.54 -5.87 8.04
N VAL A 230 7.52 -4.98 7.06
CA VAL A 230 6.36 -4.12 6.81
C VAL A 230 5.20 -4.92 6.24
N ALA A 231 5.46 -5.83 5.29
CA ALA A 231 4.45 -6.67 4.66
C ALA A 231 3.74 -7.57 5.69
N ALA A 232 4.46 -8.13 6.66
CA ALA A 232 3.87 -8.94 7.72
C ALA A 232 2.80 -8.17 8.52
N SER A 233 3.06 -6.92 8.85
CA SER A 233 2.09 -6.04 9.53
C SER A 233 0.87 -5.74 8.65
N ILE A 234 1.08 -5.53 7.34
CA ILE A 234 0.00 -5.27 6.38
C ILE A 234 -0.89 -6.50 6.23
N VAL A 235 -0.29 -7.68 6.06
CA VAL A 235 -1.03 -8.95 5.90
C VAL A 235 -1.82 -9.28 7.17
N TRP A 236 -1.27 -9.00 8.36
CA TRP A 236 -2.04 -9.11 9.61
C TRP A 236 -3.25 -8.17 9.62
N LEU A 237 -3.10 -6.90 9.23
CA LEU A 237 -4.22 -5.95 9.16
C LEU A 237 -5.30 -6.36 8.13
N LEU A 238 -4.92 -7.11 7.09
CA LEU A 238 -5.87 -7.66 6.12
C LEU A 238 -6.62 -8.88 6.65
N SER A 239 -6.07 -9.60 7.63
CA SER A 239 -6.60 -10.86 8.14
C SER A 239 -7.76 -10.69 9.12
N ASP A 240 -8.45 -11.81 9.40
CA ASP A 240 -9.52 -11.87 10.39
C ASP A 240 -8.99 -11.71 11.84
N ALA A 241 -7.69 -11.94 12.07
CA ALA A 241 -7.05 -11.66 13.36
C ALA A 241 -7.07 -10.17 13.72
N ALA A 242 -7.24 -9.29 12.73
CA ALA A 242 -7.42 -7.84 12.92
C ALA A 242 -8.89 -7.40 12.78
N SER A 243 -9.87 -8.28 12.98
CA SER A 243 -11.30 -8.02 12.75
C SER A 243 -11.87 -6.83 13.55
N TYR A 244 -11.29 -6.52 14.71
CA TYR A 244 -11.71 -5.37 15.53
C TYR A 244 -10.76 -4.16 15.40
N THR A 245 -9.86 -4.18 14.39
CA THR A 245 -8.88 -3.11 14.15
C THR A 245 -9.29 -2.30 12.92
N THR A 246 -9.75 -1.06 13.13
CA THR A 246 -10.02 -0.08 12.08
C THR A 246 -9.64 1.33 12.57
N GLY A 247 -9.11 2.18 11.70
CA GLY A 247 -8.59 3.50 12.05
C GLY A 247 -7.20 3.49 12.69
N ALA A 248 -6.53 2.34 12.76
CA ALA A 248 -5.18 2.24 13.30
C ALA A 248 -4.15 2.86 12.33
N LEU A 249 -3.18 3.55 12.90
CA LEU A 249 -2.00 4.09 12.24
C LEU A 249 -0.79 3.39 12.86
N LEU A 250 -0.41 2.23 12.30
CA LEU A 250 0.58 1.33 12.87
C LEU A 250 1.99 1.74 12.45
N ASP A 251 2.83 2.13 13.40
CA ASP A 251 4.23 2.45 13.17
C ASP A 251 5.08 1.16 13.06
N VAL A 252 5.79 0.98 11.93
CA VAL A 252 6.76 -0.08 11.69
C VAL A 252 8.10 0.57 11.40
N THR A 253 8.78 1.05 12.46
CA THR A 253 9.83 2.07 12.34
C THR A 253 11.15 1.70 13.01
N GLY A 254 11.22 0.56 13.71
CA GLY A 254 12.38 0.22 14.54
C GLY A 254 12.56 1.15 15.74
N GLY A 255 11.47 1.81 16.20
CA GLY A 255 11.46 2.73 17.36
C GLY A 255 11.68 4.20 17.02
N ARG A 256 11.72 4.58 15.73
CA ARG A 256 11.92 5.96 15.26
C ARG A 256 10.65 6.83 15.39
#